data_39fdca38adb00a88a83d7a59108ab01a
#
_entry.id   39fdca38adb00a88a83d7a59108ab01a
#
_cell.length_a   1.000
_cell.length_b   1.000
_cell.length_c   1.000
_cell.angle_alpha   90.00
_cell.angle_beta   90.00
_cell.angle_gamma   90.00
#
_symmetry.space_group_name_H-M   'P 1'
#
loop_
_entity.id
_entity.type
_entity.pdbx_description
1 polymer ?
#
loop_
_entity_poly.entity_id
_entity_poly.type
_entity_poly.pdbx_seq_one_letter_code
_entity_poly.pdbx_strand_id
1 'polypeptide(L)'
;MKLLVNDKEIARFLIELVNVLDSCKHIEFNERHTAGVIEWVIETKNKSNFNLEKHRDKIKQKITQGIRKDLKAWVDLINQQISNHKEYFYKNINNHIDIIIDRLGEDQILEMYRSHPKQNFIKTVGLQINPDAVMMRRRDFNSVEEDCLLRNTVGNEQILVSKIDNNFPFWFIDSGYTNFIEPNKKWHRLTRNHLHFNQSFIAPANRLSNFTSFPQPWRKDGSKILIVEPGEFAAGIFHVEAKSWGQQVAEELKKHTDRPIDFRSKTNKKTRKSLYQQLLTGDYYCTISINSNSAVESIWAGIPAITLDKHVSNAVTRNSLAQINDLYYGPLGDWLAWLSYCQFTFDELMDGTALNIIKKYHV
;
A
#
# COMPACT_ATOMS: atom_id res chain seq x y z
N MET A 1 2.58 21.20 -0.07
CA MET A 1 2.20 19.80 -0.38
C MET A 1 1.23 19.28 0.68
N LYS A 2 0.21 18.54 0.29
CA LYS A 2 -0.74 17.95 1.24
C LYS A 2 -0.43 16.47 1.47
N LEU A 3 -0.46 16.04 2.74
CA LEU A 3 -0.31 14.64 3.15
C LEU A 3 -1.70 14.08 3.40
N LEU A 4 -2.21 13.25 2.48
CA LEU A 4 -3.60 12.83 2.51
C LEU A 4 -3.79 11.56 3.34
N VAL A 5 -4.68 11.63 4.33
CA VAL A 5 -5.03 10.54 5.24
C VAL A 5 -6.41 10.00 4.87
N ASN A 6 -6.48 8.70 4.62
CA ASN A 6 -7.72 8.02 4.26
C ASN A 6 -8.56 7.71 5.50
N ASP A 7 -9.87 7.90 5.43
CA ASP A 7 -10.81 7.61 6.52
C ASP A 7 -10.71 6.16 7.03
N LYS A 8 -10.40 5.19 6.14
CA LYS A 8 -10.15 3.80 6.58
C LYS A 8 -8.88 3.65 7.42
N GLU A 9 -7.87 4.48 7.20
CA GLU A 9 -6.66 4.50 8.02
C GLU A 9 -6.93 5.12 9.37
N ILE A 10 -7.69 6.21 9.41
CA ILE A 10 -8.17 6.83 10.66
C ILE A 10 -9.01 5.82 11.44
N ALA A 11 -9.95 5.13 10.80
CA ALA A 11 -10.78 4.14 11.47
C ALA A 11 -9.98 2.96 12.03
N ARG A 12 -8.98 2.46 11.31
CA ARG A 12 -8.10 1.41 11.84
C ARG A 12 -7.32 1.89 13.06
N PHE A 13 -6.81 3.10 12.99
CA PHE A 13 -6.15 3.75 14.12
C PHE A 13 -7.09 3.86 15.33
N LEU A 14 -8.32 4.34 15.13
CA LEU A 14 -9.31 4.48 16.20
C LEU A 14 -9.73 3.12 16.79
N ILE A 15 -9.84 2.07 15.97
CA ILE A 15 -10.08 0.70 16.46
C ILE A 15 -8.92 0.19 17.32
N GLU A 16 -7.67 0.42 16.89
CA GLU A 16 -6.50 0.05 17.68
C GLU A 16 -6.47 0.82 19.00
N LEU A 17 -6.80 2.11 18.97
CA LEU A 17 -6.90 2.96 20.14
C LEU A 17 -7.98 2.47 21.12
N VAL A 18 -9.18 2.16 20.63
CA VAL A 18 -10.29 1.62 21.44
C VAL A 18 -9.89 0.32 22.11
N ASN A 19 -9.26 -0.62 21.37
CA ASN A 19 -8.80 -1.89 21.94
C ASN A 19 -7.77 -1.70 23.07
N VAL A 20 -6.92 -0.68 22.95
CA VAL A 20 -5.96 -0.34 24.01
C VAL A 20 -6.67 0.24 25.22
N LEU A 21 -7.60 1.18 25.01
CA LEU A 21 -8.37 1.81 26.08
C LEU A 21 -9.30 0.80 26.79
N ASP A 22 -9.88 -0.14 26.04
CA ASP A 22 -10.73 -1.20 26.59
C ASP A 22 -9.97 -2.13 27.54
N SER A 23 -8.71 -2.42 27.23
CA SER A 23 -7.83 -3.15 28.15
C SER A 23 -7.51 -2.38 29.44
N CYS A 24 -7.85 -1.09 29.50
CA CYS A 24 -7.64 -0.19 30.65
C CYS A 24 -8.95 0.19 31.37
N LYS A 25 -10.04 -0.56 31.20
CA LYS A 25 -11.41 -0.26 31.72
C LYS A 25 -11.52 0.11 33.20
N HIS A 26 -10.62 -0.39 34.03
CA HIS A 26 -10.63 -0.18 35.48
C HIS A 26 -9.91 1.11 35.92
N ILE A 27 -9.54 1.97 34.98
CA ILE A 27 -8.77 3.18 35.23
C ILE A 27 -9.68 4.38 35.00
N GLU A 28 -9.81 5.29 35.99
CA GLU A 28 -10.54 6.54 35.85
C GLU A 28 -9.76 7.56 35.03
N PHE A 29 -10.42 8.19 34.07
CA PHE A 29 -9.85 9.15 33.14
C PHE A 29 -10.24 10.59 33.48
N ASN A 30 -9.32 11.54 33.45
CA ASN A 30 -9.52 12.95 33.76
C ASN A 30 -8.94 13.86 32.62
N GLU A 31 -9.44 15.11 32.49
CA GLU A 31 -9.53 15.95 31.29
C GLU A 31 -8.24 16.53 30.64
N ARG A 32 -7.10 16.57 31.30
CA ARG A 32 -6.01 17.47 30.83
C ARG A 32 -4.91 16.89 29.94
N HIS A 33 -4.81 15.56 29.72
CA HIS A 33 -3.67 14.95 29.01
C HIS A 33 -4.04 13.82 28.05
N THR A 34 -5.16 13.91 27.39
CA THR A 34 -5.71 12.83 26.54
C THR A 34 -4.73 12.41 25.44
N ALA A 35 -4.21 13.35 24.67
CA ALA A 35 -3.33 13.04 23.53
C ALA A 35 -2.01 12.38 23.99
N GLY A 36 -1.34 12.92 24.98
CA GLY A 36 -0.06 12.39 25.46
C GLY A 36 -0.16 11.01 26.13
N VAL A 37 -1.29 10.68 26.75
CA VAL A 37 -1.52 9.34 27.34
C VAL A 37 -1.80 8.34 26.26
N ILE A 38 -2.62 8.70 25.29
CA ILE A 38 -2.94 7.85 24.15
C ILE A 38 -1.68 7.54 23.33
N GLU A 39 -0.89 8.57 23.04
CA GLU A 39 0.41 8.45 22.38
C GLU A 39 1.32 7.48 23.12
N TRP A 40 1.49 7.68 24.44
CA TRP A 40 2.32 6.82 25.27
C TRP A 40 1.82 5.38 25.32
N VAL A 41 0.52 5.14 25.40
CA VAL A 41 -0.08 3.79 25.40
C VAL A 41 0.14 3.11 24.04
N ILE A 42 -0.04 3.84 22.94
CA ILE A 42 0.22 3.34 21.59
C ILE A 42 1.70 2.99 21.40
N GLU A 43 2.61 3.89 21.78
CA GLU A 43 4.05 3.65 21.72
C GLU A 43 4.48 2.45 22.56
N THR A 44 3.91 2.32 23.76
CA THR A 44 4.25 1.24 24.69
C THR A 44 3.74 -0.12 24.17
N LYS A 45 2.55 -0.16 23.57
CA LYS A 45 1.99 -1.38 22.94
C LYS A 45 2.80 -1.86 21.73
N ASN A 46 3.38 -0.95 20.97
CA ASN A 46 4.17 -1.29 19.78
C ASN A 46 5.57 -1.84 20.10
N LYS A 47 6.01 -1.77 21.35
CA LYS A 47 7.23 -2.46 21.80
C LYS A 47 6.93 -3.95 22.00
N SER A 48 7.79 -4.83 21.47
CA SER A 48 7.58 -6.30 21.39
C SER A 48 7.30 -7.03 22.71
N ASN A 49 7.40 -6.36 23.87
CA ASN A 49 7.22 -6.90 25.20
C ASN A 49 6.23 -6.09 26.04
N PHE A 50 5.17 -5.54 25.43
CA PHE A 50 4.16 -4.81 26.19
C PHE A 50 3.41 -5.74 27.16
N ASN A 51 3.60 -5.52 28.45
CA ASN A 51 2.85 -6.14 29.52
C ASN A 51 2.06 -5.05 30.26
N LEU A 52 0.73 -5.10 30.14
CA LEU A 52 -0.17 -4.11 30.73
C LEU A 52 -0.02 -4.03 32.26
N GLU A 53 0.14 -5.16 32.93
CA GLU A 53 0.33 -5.26 34.38
C GLU A 53 1.61 -4.53 34.83
N LYS A 54 2.71 -4.75 34.11
CA LYS A 54 4.01 -4.11 34.42
C LYS A 54 3.99 -2.58 34.24
N HIS A 55 3.07 -2.08 33.42
CA HIS A 55 2.96 -0.65 33.12
C HIS A 55 1.74 0.00 33.77
N ARG A 56 0.95 -0.77 34.50
CA ARG A 56 -0.30 -0.34 35.14
C ARG A 56 -0.16 0.95 35.95
N ASP A 57 0.87 1.04 36.79
CA ASP A 57 1.06 2.21 37.66
C ASP A 57 1.47 3.46 36.87
N LYS A 58 2.29 3.30 35.81
CA LYS A 58 2.63 4.41 34.91
C LYS A 58 1.42 4.85 34.07
N ILE A 59 0.61 3.90 33.63
CA ILE A 59 -0.66 4.18 32.94
C ILE A 59 -1.58 4.91 33.90
N LYS A 60 -1.77 4.40 35.09
CA LYS A 60 -2.59 5.01 36.14
C LYS A 60 -2.13 6.42 36.49
N GLN A 61 -0.82 6.65 36.66
CA GLN A 61 -0.25 7.96 36.96
C GLN A 61 -0.43 8.98 35.82
N LYS A 62 -0.31 8.56 34.56
CA LYS A 62 -0.55 9.41 33.40
C LYS A 62 -2.05 9.67 33.17
N ILE A 63 -2.89 8.71 33.48
CA ILE A 63 -4.35 8.77 33.34
C ILE A 63 -5.00 9.59 34.44
N THR A 64 -4.54 9.53 35.69
CA THR A 64 -4.99 10.41 36.78
C THR A 64 -4.72 11.89 36.53
N GLN A 65 -3.92 12.22 35.51
CA GLN A 65 -3.61 13.59 35.11
C GLN A 65 -4.46 14.11 33.94
N GLY A 66 -5.51 13.39 33.53
CA GLY A 66 -6.55 14.02 32.80
C GLY A 66 -6.98 13.52 31.44
N ILE A 67 -7.94 12.60 31.36
CA ILE A 67 -8.69 12.31 30.12
C ILE A 67 -10.18 12.58 30.36
N ARG A 68 -10.87 13.24 29.41
CA ARG A 68 -12.29 13.63 29.52
C ARG A 68 -13.23 12.43 29.73
N LYS A 69 -14.29 12.61 30.55
CA LYS A 69 -15.41 11.68 30.67
C LYS A 69 -16.01 11.29 29.31
N ASP A 70 -15.97 12.20 28.36
CA ASP A 70 -16.43 12.05 26.98
C ASP A 70 -15.67 10.97 26.22
N LEU A 71 -14.38 10.75 26.52
CA LEU A 71 -13.59 9.70 25.86
C LEU A 71 -14.08 8.30 26.24
N LYS A 72 -14.50 8.09 27.49
CA LYS A 72 -15.06 6.82 27.91
C LYS A 72 -16.40 6.53 27.23
N ALA A 73 -17.30 7.51 27.18
CA ALA A 73 -18.57 7.38 26.46
C ALA A 73 -18.36 7.11 24.97
N TRP A 74 -17.33 7.70 24.39
CA TRP A 74 -16.93 7.48 22.99
C TRP A 74 -16.30 6.10 22.75
N VAL A 75 -15.42 5.63 23.64
CA VAL A 75 -14.87 4.27 23.62
C VAL A 75 -15.98 3.24 23.73
N ASP A 76 -16.94 3.44 24.65
CA ASP A 76 -18.08 2.54 24.84
C ASP A 76 -18.97 2.52 23.59
N LEU A 77 -19.20 3.67 22.95
CA LEU A 77 -19.97 3.76 21.70
C LEU A 77 -19.29 3.00 20.57
N ILE A 78 -17.99 3.18 20.38
CA ILE A 78 -17.24 2.48 19.34
C ILE A 78 -17.17 0.98 19.61
N ASN A 79 -16.93 0.56 20.85
CA ASN A 79 -16.92 -0.86 21.21
C ASN A 79 -18.28 -1.51 20.95
N GLN A 80 -19.37 -0.84 21.26
CA GLN A 80 -20.72 -1.31 20.97
C GLN A 80 -20.95 -1.47 19.47
N GLN A 81 -20.50 -0.52 18.66
CA GLN A 81 -20.61 -0.57 17.21
C GLN A 81 -19.72 -1.67 16.60
N ILE A 82 -18.48 -1.81 17.06
CA ILE A 82 -17.55 -2.84 16.57
C ILE A 82 -17.99 -4.25 16.98
N SER A 83 -18.43 -4.44 18.22
CA SER A 83 -18.83 -5.76 18.74
C SER A 83 -20.07 -6.29 18.06
N ASN A 84 -21.03 -5.42 17.76
CA ASN A 84 -22.32 -5.84 17.23
C ASN A 84 -22.37 -5.93 15.70
N HIS A 85 -21.54 -5.15 14.97
CA HIS A 85 -21.67 -5.03 13.52
C HIS A 85 -20.35 -4.66 12.81
N LYS A 86 -19.33 -5.47 12.95
CA LYS A 86 -18.00 -5.19 12.36
C LYS A 86 -18.04 -4.90 10.85
N GLU A 87 -18.87 -5.65 10.09
CA GLU A 87 -19.05 -5.41 8.65
C GLU A 87 -19.85 -4.11 8.39
N TYR A 88 -20.86 -3.85 9.21
CA TYR A 88 -21.65 -2.61 9.13
C TYR A 88 -20.79 -1.38 9.45
N PHE A 89 -19.92 -1.46 10.44
CA PHE A 89 -18.98 -0.39 10.77
C PHE A 89 -18.09 -0.03 9.57
N TYR A 90 -17.49 -1.03 8.93
CA TYR A 90 -16.66 -0.76 7.75
C TYR A 90 -17.43 -0.25 6.54
N LYS A 91 -18.70 -0.61 6.40
CA LYS A 91 -19.57 -0.13 5.31
C LYS A 91 -19.98 1.33 5.50
N ASN A 92 -20.15 1.77 6.76
CA ASN A 92 -20.60 3.12 7.12
C ASN A 92 -19.49 3.94 7.80
N ILE A 93 -18.25 3.64 7.49
CA ILE A 93 -17.07 4.17 8.19
C ILE A 93 -17.02 5.70 8.19
N ASN A 94 -17.43 6.33 7.11
CA ASN A 94 -17.40 7.80 6.98
C ASN A 94 -18.34 8.45 8.01
N ASN A 95 -19.58 7.94 8.12
CA ASN A 95 -20.54 8.45 9.09
C ASN A 95 -20.07 8.30 10.54
N HIS A 96 -19.42 7.17 10.85
CA HIS A 96 -18.85 6.94 12.17
C HIS A 96 -17.69 7.87 12.50
N ILE A 97 -16.83 8.13 11.51
CA ILE A 97 -15.72 9.10 11.66
C ILE A 97 -16.26 10.51 11.85
N ASP A 98 -17.32 10.91 11.15
CA ASP A 98 -17.95 12.20 11.32
C ASP A 98 -18.50 12.41 12.73
N ILE A 99 -19.20 11.42 13.28
CA ILE A 99 -19.67 11.46 14.66
C ILE A 99 -18.50 11.62 15.67
N ILE A 100 -17.39 10.99 15.39
CA ILE A 100 -16.19 11.06 16.23
C ILE A 100 -15.54 12.44 16.13
N ILE A 101 -15.42 12.95 14.90
CA ILE A 101 -14.86 14.29 14.64
C ILE A 101 -15.72 15.38 15.27
N ASP A 102 -17.04 15.30 15.16
CA ASP A 102 -17.95 16.24 15.80
C ASP A 102 -17.79 16.29 17.32
N ARG A 103 -17.40 15.17 17.94
CA ARG A 103 -17.18 15.10 19.38
C ARG A 103 -15.77 15.49 19.85
N LEU A 104 -14.75 15.10 19.11
CA LEU A 104 -13.35 15.29 19.52
C LEU A 104 -12.65 16.44 18.79
N GLY A 105 -13.22 16.91 17.69
CA GLY A 105 -12.58 17.86 16.78
C GLY A 105 -11.59 17.16 15.83
N GLU A 106 -11.60 17.61 14.58
CA GLU A 106 -10.75 17.03 13.52
C GLU A 106 -9.25 17.20 13.82
N ASP A 107 -8.84 18.39 14.24
CA ASP A 107 -7.44 18.68 14.56
C ASP A 107 -6.89 17.77 15.66
N GLN A 108 -7.71 17.45 16.66
CA GLN A 108 -7.32 16.55 17.74
C GLN A 108 -7.15 15.11 17.25
N ILE A 109 -8.04 14.63 16.38
CA ILE A 109 -7.93 13.29 15.78
C ILE A 109 -6.72 13.20 14.86
N LEU A 110 -6.48 14.20 14.03
CA LEU A 110 -5.31 14.24 13.15
C LEU A 110 -4.02 14.32 13.96
N GLU A 111 -3.99 15.04 15.08
CA GLU A 111 -2.81 15.10 15.94
C GLU A 111 -2.53 13.76 16.64
N MET A 112 -3.57 13.08 17.13
CA MET A 112 -3.44 11.72 17.66
C MET A 112 -2.95 10.74 16.58
N TYR A 113 -3.46 10.86 15.36
CA TYR A 113 -3.04 10.06 14.21
C TYR A 113 -1.58 10.33 13.83
N ARG A 114 -1.15 11.59 13.83
CA ARG A 114 0.25 12.01 13.58
C ARG A 114 1.23 11.41 14.58
N SER A 115 0.80 11.24 15.82
CA SER A 115 1.62 10.71 16.91
C SER A 115 1.74 9.18 16.86
N HIS A 116 0.91 8.49 16.05
CA HIS A 116 0.92 7.04 15.96
C HIS A 116 2.17 6.53 15.21
N PRO A 117 2.99 5.61 15.78
CA PRO A 117 4.28 5.21 15.22
C PRO A 117 4.21 4.69 13.78
N LYS A 118 3.16 3.96 13.42
CA LYS A 118 2.95 3.45 12.05
C LYS A 118 2.56 4.53 11.05
N GLN A 119 2.02 5.66 11.51
CA GLN A 119 1.52 6.75 10.67
C GLN A 119 2.51 7.91 10.61
N ASN A 120 3.37 8.02 11.60
CA ASN A 120 4.49 8.97 11.60
C ASN A 120 5.37 8.82 10.34
N PHE A 121 5.42 7.64 9.77
CA PHE A 121 6.10 7.35 8.52
C PHE A 121 5.63 8.24 7.33
N ILE A 122 4.31 8.43 7.10
CA ILE A 122 3.82 9.31 6.02
C ILE A 122 4.22 10.77 6.29
N LYS A 123 4.10 11.21 7.55
CA LYS A 123 4.54 12.54 7.97
C LYS A 123 6.04 12.72 7.74
N THR A 124 6.86 11.77 8.18
CA THR A 124 8.31 11.84 8.04
C THR A 124 8.72 11.89 6.57
N VAL A 125 8.22 11.00 5.74
CA VAL A 125 8.50 11.00 4.30
C VAL A 125 7.99 12.30 3.66
N GLY A 126 6.80 12.75 4.00
CA GLY A 126 6.21 13.97 3.47
C GLY A 126 7.03 15.21 3.80
N LEU A 127 7.52 15.35 5.05
CA LEU A 127 8.36 16.47 5.47
C LEU A 127 9.76 16.43 4.85
N GLN A 128 10.29 15.24 4.54
CA GLN A 128 11.53 15.10 3.77
C GLN A 128 11.38 15.58 2.33
N ILE A 129 10.21 15.30 1.71
CA ILE A 129 9.88 15.77 0.36
C ILE A 129 9.67 17.29 0.35
N ASN A 130 8.89 17.79 1.29
CA ASN A 130 8.55 19.21 1.43
C ASN A 130 8.41 19.55 2.93
N PRO A 131 9.33 20.36 3.49
CA PRO A 131 9.29 20.77 4.91
C PRO A 131 7.98 21.45 5.34
N ASP A 132 7.29 22.12 4.41
CA ASP A 132 6.01 22.80 4.63
C ASP A 132 4.79 21.91 4.36
N ALA A 133 4.98 20.59 4.32
CA ALA A 133 3.88 19.68 4.06
C ALA A 133 2.88 19.65 5.22
N VAL A 134 1.60 19.76 4.88
CA VAL A 134 0.48 19.77 5.84
C VAL A 134 -0.34 18.50 5.69
N MET A 135 -0.64 17.85 6.81
CA MET A 135 -1.53 16.70 6.84
C MET A 135 -3.00 17.16 6.81
N MET A 136 -3.82 16.48 6.00
CA MET A 136 -5.26 16.70 5.95
C MET A 136 -6.02 15.42 5.64
N ARG A 137 -7.31 15.39 5.95
CA ARG A 137 -8.16 14.28 5.52
C ARG A 137 -8.32 14.29 4.01
N ARG A 138 -8.29 13.10 3.42
CA ARG A 138 -8.43 12.91 1.97
C ARG A 138 -9.72 13.54 1.42
N ARG A 139 -10.84 13.39 2.13
CA ARG A 139 -12.14 13.90 1.65
C ARG A 139 -12.24 15.42 1.62
N ASP A 140 -11.38 16.10 2.38
CA ASP A 140 -11.34 17.56 2.43
C ASP A 140 -10.37 18.13 1.38
N PHE A 141 -9.70 17.25 0.64
CA PHE A 141 -8.79 17.64 -0.44
C PHE A 141 -9.57 17.89 -1.73
N ASN A 142 -9.78 19.16 -2.04
CA ASN A 142 -10.54 19.61 -3.21
C ASN A 142 -9.64 20.16 -4.34
N SER A 143 -8.38 20.46 -4.05
CA SER A 143 -7.45 21.08 -5.00
C SER A 143 -6.61 20.02 -5.69
N VAL A 144 -7.20 19.26 -6.62
CA VAL A 144 -6.50 18.15 -7.31
C VAL A 144 -5.23 18.57 -8.07
N GLU A 145 -5.07 19.84 -8.39
CA GLU A 145 -3.87 20.40 -9.01
C GLU A 145 -2.69 20.50 -8.03
N GLU A 146 -2.96 20.65 -6.73
CA GLU A 146 -1.91 20.76 -5.71
C GLU A 146 -1.12 19.47 -5.57
N ASP A 147 0.18 19.59 -5.34
CA ASP A 147 1.05 18.46 -5.02
C ASP A 147 0.64 17.77 -3.73
N CYS A 148 0.56 16.45 -3.76
CA CYS A 148 0.15 15.67 -2.59
C CYS A 148 0.93 14.35 -2.48
N LEU A 149 0.98 13.80 -1.27
CA LEU A 149 1.45 12.46 -0.98
C LEU A 149 0.26 11.54 -0.69
N LEU A 150 0.13 10.49 -1.48
CA LEU A 150 -0.89 9.47 -1.39
C LEU A 150 -0.27 8.13 -0.96
N ARG A 151 -0.99 7.37 -0.15
CA ARG A 151 -0.59 6.02 0.25
C ARG A 151 -1.67 5.01 -0.13
N ASN A 152 -1.27 3.97 -0.85
CA ASN A 152 -2.12 2.92 -1.42
C ASN A 152 -3.16 3.45 -2.42
N THR A 153 -3.70 2.53 -3.23
CA THR A 153 -4.77 2.88 -4.18
C THR A 153 -6.13 2.95 -3.51
N VAL A 154 -6.38 2.06 -2.51
CA VAL A 154 -7.70 1.93 -1.87
C VAL A 154 -8.12 3.22 -1.17
N GLY A 155 -9.22 3.78 -1.64
CA GLY A 155 -9.79 5.03 -1.14
C GLY A 155 -9.13 6.30 -1.70
N ASN A 156 -8.18 6.19 -2.62
CA ASN A 156 -7.54 7.29 -3.33
C ASN A 156 -7.83 7.26 -4.84
N GLU A 157 -8.73 6.37 -5.30
CA GLU A 157 -8.95 6.09 -6.71
C GLU A 157 -9.30 7.34 -7.50
N GLN A 158 -10.28 8.13 -7.03
CA GLN A 158 -10.73 9.33 -7.72
C GLN A 158 -9.63 10.40 -7.83
N ILE A 159 -8.85 10.58 -6.76
CA ILE A 159 -7.71 11.50 -6.78
C ILE A 159 -6.64 10.99 -7.73
N LEU A 160 -6.30 9.69 -7.68
CA LEU A 160 -5.30 9.10 -8.57
C LEU A 160 -5.72 9.19 -10.04
N VAL A 161 -6.97 8.89 -10.36
CA VAL A 161 -7.55 9.08 -11.71
C VAL A 161 -7.35 10.52 -12.17
N SER A 162 -7.83 11.49 -11.37
CA SER A 162 -7.71 12.90 -11.73
C SER A 162 -6.26 13.36 -11.88
N LYS A 163 -5.35 12.87 -11.02
CA LYS A 163 -3.92 13.20 -11.09
C LYS A 163 -3.26 12.63 -12.35
N ILE A 164 -3.54 11.39 -12.67
CA ILE A 164 -2.95 10.69 -13.82
C ILE A 164 -3.49 11.26 -15.12
N ASP A 165 -4.82 11.42 -15.25
CA ASP A 165 -5.45 11.88 -16.49
C ASP A 165 -5.07 13.32 -16.86
N ASN A 166 -4.87 14.18 -15.85
CA ASN A 166 -4.53 15.58 -16.07
C ASN A 166 -3.05 15.91 -15.89
N ASN A 167 -2.19 14.90 -15.66
CA ASN A 167 -0.76 15.07 -15.39
C ASN A 167 -0.47 15.99 -14.20
N PHE A 168 -1.33 16.00 -13.19
CA PHE A 168 -1.10 16.76 -11.97
C PHE A 168 -0.06 16.11 -11.06
N PRO A 169 0.72 16.89 -10.32
CA PRO A 169 1.81 16.37 -9.52
C PRO A 169 1.32 15.58 -8.29
N PHE A 170 1.93 14.43 -8.03
CA PHE A 170 1.72 13.66 -6.79
C PHE A 170 2.91 12.75 -6.45
N TRP A 171 3.02 12.43 -5.19
CA TRP A 171 3.86 11.35 -4.68
C TRP A 171 2.99 10.17 -4.29
N PHE A 172 3.48 8.97 -4.52
CA PHE A 172 2.70 7.76 -4.23
C PHE A 172 3.55 6.72 -3.51
N ILE A 173 3.06 6.27 -2.35
CA ILE A 173 3.65 5.20 -1.56
C ILE A 173 2.75 3.97 -1.64
N ASP A 174 3.34 2.82 -1.95
CA ASP A 174 2.65 1.54 -1.91
C ASP A 174 3.62 0.40 -1.58
N SER A 175 3.12 -0.83 -1.55
CA SER A 175 3.91 -2.04 -1.37
C SER A 175 5.01 -2.14 -2.43
N GLY A 176 6.19 -2.57 -2.02
CA GLY A 176 7.29 -2.88 -2.92
C GLY A 176 7.01 -4.10 -3.80
N TYR A 177 7.93 -4.37 -4.69
CA TYR A 177 7.76 -5.36 -5.75
C TYR A 177 8.00 -6.81 -5.30
N THR A 178 8.83 -7.03 -4.28
CA THR A 178 9.31 -8.38 -3.90
C THR A 178 8.78 -8.89 -2.55
N ASN A 179 7.72 -8.27 -2.04
CA ASN A 179 7.10 -8.70 -0.77
C ASN A 179 6.56 -10.14 -0.79
N PHE A 180 6.36 -10.73 -1.96
CA PHE A 180 5.91 -12.12 -2.10
C PHE A 180 7.01 -13.15 -1.77
N ILE A 181 8.28 -12.78 -1.91
CA ILE A 181 9.44 -13.62 -1.56
C ILE A 181 10.04 -13.24 -0.20
N GLU A 182 9.89 -12.00 0.23
CA GLU A 182 10.47 -11.45 1.46
C GLU A 182 9.41 -10.73 2.32
N PRO A 183 8.36 -11.44 2.77
CA PRO A 183 7.21 -10.80 3.43
C PRO A 183 7.60 -10.09 4.74
N ASN A 184 8.69 -10.50 5.37
CA ASN A 184 9.16 -9.91 6.63
C ASN A 184 9.88 -8.57 6.45
N LYS A 185 10.47 -8.30 5.29
CA LYS A 185 11.15 -7.02 4.99
C LYS A 185 10.18 -5.87 4.75
N LYS A 186 8.95 -6.15 4.30
CA LYS A 186 7.92 -5.14 4.01
C LYS A 186 8.45 -4.02 3.11
N TRP A 187 8.93 -4.39 1.95
CA TRP A 187 9.36 -3.43 0.94
C TRP A 187 8.24 -2.45 0.56
N HIS A 188 8.63 -1.22 0.32
CA HIS A 188 7.78 -0.13 -0.17
C HIS A 188 8.35 0.46 -1.45
N ARG A 189 7.49 1.04 -2.28
CA ARG A 189 7.93 1.96 -3.34
C ARG A 189 7.45 3.36 -3.00
N LEU A 190 8.24 4.35 -3.40
CA LEU A 190 7.90 5.77 -3.35
C LEU A 190 8.13 6.31 -4.76
N THR A 191 7.08 6.72 -5.44
CA THR A 191 7.14 7.16 -6.84
C THR A 191 6.63 8.59 -7.00
N ARG A 192 7.06 9.25 -8.08
CA ARG A 192 6.63 10.60 -8.46
C ARG A 192 5.81 10.53 -9.74
N ASN A 193 4.58 11.04 -9.73
CA ASN A 193 3.66 11.14 -10.87
C ASN A 193 3.25 9.82 -11.55
N HIS A 194 3.61 8.69 -10.96
CA HIS A 194 3.32 7.35 -11.48
C HIS A 194 3.05 6.38 -10.34
N LEU A 195 2.30 5.30 -10.63
CA LEU A 195 2.07 4.21 -9.67
C LEU A 195 3.27 3.27 -9.56
N HIS A 196 4.07 3.17 -10.63
CA HIS A 196 5.26 2.32 -10.71
C HIS A 196 6.43 3.07 -11.33
N PHE A 197 7.65 2.66 -10.99
CA PHE A 197 8.83 3.05 -11.76
C PHE A 197 8.76 2.44 -13.16
N ASN A 198 9.20 3.18 -14.17
CA ASN A 198 9.09 2.78 -15.57
C ASN A 198 10.25 3.23 -16.45
N GLN A 199 11.14 4.04 -15.91
CA GLN A 199 12.37 4.47 -16.60
C GLN A 199 13.54 3.71 -16.00
N SER A 200 14.12 2.79 -16.78
CA SER A 200 15.29 2.03 -16.37
C SER A 200 16.58 2.85 -16.60
N PHE A 201 17.57 2.59 -15.77
CA PHE A 201 18.92 3.11 -15.88
C PHE A 201 19.92 1.99 -15.55
N ILE A 202 21.19 2.19 -15.91
CA ILE A 202 22.26 1.27 -15.49
C ILE A 202 22.53 1.50 -14.01
N ALA A 203 22.01 0.61 -13.19
CA ALA A 203 22.10 0.71 -11.73
C ALA A 203 23.37 0.02 -11.20
N PRO A 204 24.02 0.60 -10.17
CA PRO A 204 25.11 -0.08 -9.47
C PRO A 204 24.59 -1.37 -8.78
N ALA A 205 25.43 -2.39 -8.72
CA ALA A 205 25.08 -3.70 -8.16
C ALA A 205 25.11 -3.76 -6.63
N ASN A 206 25.54 -2.69 -5.95
CA ASN A 206 25.75 -2.66 -4.49
C ASN A 206 24.48 -2.88 -3.65
N ARG A 207 23.28 -2.72 -4.22
CA ARG A 207 22.00 -3.00 -3.55
C ARG A 207 21.46 -4.41 -3.81
N LEU A 208 22.14 -5.22 -4.63
CA LEU A 208 21.74 -6.62 -4.87
C LEU A 208 21.75 -7.48 -3.62
N SER A 209 22.61 -7.17 -2.65
CA SER A 209 22.65 -7.83 -1.33
C SER A 209 21.35 -7.66 -0.52
N ASN A 210 20.50 -6.74 -0.91
CA ASN A 210 19.19 -6.57 -0.30
C ASN A 210 18.21 -7.71 -0.62
N PHE A 211 18.45 -8.48 -1.70
CA PHE A 211 17.62 -9.63 -2.05
C PHE A 211 18.17 -10.92 -1.44
N THR A 212 17.28 -11.74 -0.90
CA THR A 212 17.61 -13.07 -0.35
C THR A 212 17.44 -14.20 -1.36
N SER A 213 16.77 -13.92 -2.48
CA SER A 213 16.61 -14.85 -3.61
C SER A 213 16.66 -14.10 -4.93
N PHE A 214 16.84 -14.83 -6.01
CA PHE A 214 16.97 -14.29 -7.35
C PHE A 214 15.95 -14.88 -8.30
N PRO A 215 15.60 -14.19 -9.42
CA PRO A 215 14.72 -14.73 -10.44
C PRO A 215 15.26 -16.06 -11.00
N GLN A 216 14.35 -16.96 -11.33
CA GLN A 216 14.70 -18.17 -12.08
C GLN A 216 15.13 -17.79 -13.52
N PRO A 217 15.97 -18.59 -14.17
CA PRO A 217 16.26 -18.44 -15.59
C PRO A 217 14.95 -18.42 -16.41
N TRP A 218 14.97 -17.68 -17.53
CA TRP A 218 13.81 -17.61 -18.40
C TRP A 218 13.36 -18.98 -18.91
N ARG A 219 12.08 -19.29 -18.76
CA ARG A 219 11.41 -20.45 -19.32
C ARG A 219 10.84 -20.09 -20.69
N LYS A 220 11.01 -20.97 -21.67
CA LYS A 220 10.56 -20.78 -23.06
C LYS A 220 9.57 -21.85 -23.53
N ASP A 221 9.31 -22.83 -22.70
CA ASP A 221 8.59 -24.08 -23.00
C ASP A 221 7.13 -24.10 -22.54
N GLY A 222 6.64 -23.04 -21.92
CA GLY A 222 5.26 -22.96 -21.46
C GLY A 222 4.22 -22.94 -22.59
N SER A 223 3.06 -23.55 -22.35
CA SER A 223 1.99 -23.66 -23.35
C SER A 223 0.86 -22.64 -23.15
N LYS A 224 0.58 -22.19 -21.91
CA LYS A 224 -0.60 -21.41 -21.56
C LYS A 224 -0.29 -19.95 -21.28
N ILE A 225 -1.26 -19.09 -21.50
CA ILE A 225 -1.23 -17.70 -21.10
C ILE A 225 -2.04 -17.53 -19.82
N LEU A 226 -1.49 -16.82 -18.81
CA LEU A 226 -2.23 -16.48 -17.60
C LEU A 226 -2.61 -15.00 -17.60
N ILE A 227 -3.90 -14.70 -17.73
CA ILE A 227 -4.41 -13.33 -17.55
C ILE A 227 -4.67 -13.09 -16.07
N VAL A 228 -3.96 -12.12 -15.48
CA VAL A 228 -4.14 -11.69 -14.10
C VAL A 228 -5.03 -10.46 -14.06
N GLU A 229 -6.28 -10.66 -13.70
CA GLU A 229 -7.31 -9.64 -13.72
C GLU A 229 -7.06 -8.55 -12.67
N PRO A 230 -7.34 -7.27 -12.99
CA PRO A 230 -7.23 -6.18 -12.04
C PRO A 230 -8.28 -6.32 -10.93
N GLY A 231 -7.99 -5.79 -9.74
CA GLY A 231 -9.04 -5.58 -8.75
C GLY A 231 -9.85 -4.33 -9.09
N GLU A 232 -11.06 -4.17 -8.52
CA GLU A 232 -11.98 -3.06 -8.81
C GLU A 232 -11.31 -1.68 -8.72
N PHE A 233 -10.51 -1.44 -7.69
CA PHE A 233 -9.78 -0.17 -7.52
C PHE A 233 -8.76 0.10 -8.64
N ALA A 234 -7.97 -0.91 -9.02
CA ALA A 234 -7.02 -0.76 -10.12
C ALA A 234 -7.76 -0.56 -11.45
N ALA A 235 -8.83 -1.32 -11.68
CA ALA A 235 -9.65 -1.19 -12.88
C ALA A 235 -10.21 0.23 -13.04
N GLY A 236 -10.68 0.85 -11.94
CA GLY A 236 -11.15 2.24 -11.96
C GLY A 236 -10.06 3.25 -12.35
N ILE A 237 -8.82 3.06 -11.86
CA ILE A 237 -7.70 3.94 -12.23
C ILE A 237 -7.35 3.85 -13.73
N PHE A 238 -7.51 2.68 -14.33
CA PHE A 238 -7.20 2.45 -15.75
C PHE A 238 -8.44 2.50 -16.67
N HIS A 239 -9.56 3.01 -16.18
CA HIS A 239 -10.83 3.15 -16.93
C HIS A 239 -11.29 1.85 -17.61
N VAL A 240 -11.10 0.72 -16.94
CA VAL A 240 -11.53 -0.57 -17.42
C VAL A 240 -12.56 -1.20 -16.47
N GLU A 241 -13.40 -2.07 -16.98
CA GLU A 241 -14.34 -2.83 -16.16
C GLU A 241 -13.67 -4.11 -15.65
N ALA A 242 -13.48 -4.23 -14.33
CA ALA A 242 -12.74 -5.33 -13.70
C ALA A 242 -13.27 -6.72 -14.07
N LYS A 243 -14.59 -6.87 -14.22
CA LYS A 243 -15.24 -8.17 -14.48
C LYS A 243 -15.11 -8.64 -15.91
N SER A 244 -15.04 -7.73 -16.90
CA SER A 244 -15.00 -8.04 -18.32
C SER A 244 -13.61 -7.87 -18.93
N TRP A 245 -12.69 -7.17 -18.25
CA TRP A 245 -11.36 -6.87 -18.79
C TRP A 245 -10.59 -8.13 -19.21
N GLY A 246 -10.59 -9.16 -18.39
CA GLY A 246 -9.89 -10.41 -18.70
C GLY A 246 -10.41 -11.05 -19.98
N GLN A 247 -11.73 -11.05 -20.18
CA GLN A 247 -12.35 -11.58 -21.38
C GLN A 247 -12.04 -10.72 -22.62
N GLN A 248 -12.06 -9.40 -22.50
CA GLN A 248 -11.69 -8.49 -23.60
C GLN A 248 -10.24 -8.71 -24.04
N VAL A 249 -9.31 -8.87 -23.09
CA VAL A 249 -7.90 -9.22 -23.39
C VAL A 249 -7.80 -10.58 -24.06
N ALA A 250 -8.57 -11.58 -23.62
CA ALA A 250 -8.56 -12.91 -24.23
C ALA A 250 -9.08 -12.87 -25.67
N GLU A 251 -10.11 -12.09 -25.95
CA GLU A 251 -10.64 -11.91 -27.31
C GLU A 251 -9.62 -11.22 -28.23
N GLU A 252 -8.92 -10.21 -27.73
CA GLU A 252 -7.86 -9.57 -28.49
C GLU A 252 -6.69 -10.53 -28.78
N LEU A 253 -6.30 -11.34 -27.80
CA LEU A 253 -5.24 -12.33 -27.93
C LEU A 253 -5.54 -13.40 -28.98
N LYS A 254 -6.79 -13.83 -29.13
CA LYS A 254 -7.20 -14.81 -30.17
C LYS A 254 -6.88 -14.36 -31.60
N LYS A 255 -6.69 -13.06 -31.81
CA LYS A 255 -6.23 -12.53 -33.12
C LYS A 255 -4.75 -12.82 -33.41
N HIS A 256 -4.00 -13.16 -32.36
CA HIS A 256 -2.54 -13.28 -32.42
C HIS A 256 -2.03 -14.68 -32.07
N THR A 257 -2.80 -15.49 -31.30
CA THR A 257 -2.34 -16.80 -30.82
C THR A 257 -3.50 -17.74 -30.50
N ASP A 258 -3.30 -19.05 -30.69
CA ASP A 258 -4.23 -20.12 -30.33
C ASP A 258 -3.89 -20.76 -28.98
N ARG A 259 -2.96 -20.19 -28.20
CA ARG A 259 -2.56 -20.73 -26.89
C ARG A 259 -3.73 -20.72 -25.91
N PRO A 260 -3.90 -21.78 -25.11
CA PRO A 260 -4.89 -21.82 -24.05
C PRO A 260 -4.70 -20.65 -23.05
N ILE A 261 -5.82 -20.09 -22.57
CA ILE A 261 -5.83 -18.95 -21.66
C ILE A 261 -6.45 -19.36 -20.34
N ASP A 262 -5.71 -19.18 -19.27
CA ASP A 262 -6.19 -19.31 -17.90
C ASP A 262 -6.41 -17.89 -17.31
N PHE A 263 -7.38 -17.77 -16.39
CA PHE A 263 -7.70 -16.51 -15.70
C PHE A 263 -7.39 -16.59 -14.22
N ARG A 264 -6.90 -15.49 -13.67
CA ARG A 264 -6.69 -15.33 -12.24
C ARG A 264 -7.26 -14.00 -11.73
N SER A 265 -8.39 -14.08 -11.02
CA SER A 265 -8.98 -12.92 -10.34
C SER A 265 -8.47 -12.76 -8.90
N LYS A 266 -8.60 -11.56 -8.32
CA LYS A 266 -8.21 -11.27 -6.92
C LYS A 266 -9.22 -11.79 -5.88
N THR A 267 -10.39 -12.24 -6.28
CA THR A 267 -11.43 -12.80 -5.40
C THR A 267 -11.03 -14.20 -4.91
N ASN A 268 -11.14 -14.48 -3.61
CA ASN A 268 -10.80 -15.76 -2.94
C ASN A 268 -9.34 -15.97 -2.50
N LYS A 269 -8.92 -15.17 -1.53
CA LYS A 269 -7.57 -15.31 -0.93
C LYS A 269 -7.41 -16.52 0.02
N LYS A 270 -8.48 -17.07 0.59
CA LYS A 270 -8.38 -18.03 1.71
C LYS A 270 -8.02 -19.47 1.32
N THR A 271 -8.24 -19.88 0.10
CA THR A 271 -8.05 -21.28 -0.35
C THR A 271 -7.09 -21.43 -1.53
N ARG A 272 -6.49 -20.36 -2.00
CA ARG A 272 -5.73 -20.31 -3.23
C ARG A 272 -4.22 -20.27 -2.98
N LYS A 273 -3.45 -21.07 -3.72
CA LYS A 273 -1.98 -20.94 -3.80
C LYS A 273 -1.60 -19.49 -4.14
N SER A 274 -0.47 -18.98 -3.61
CA SER A 274 0.06 -17.69 -4.06
C SER A 274 0.28 -17.70 -5.57
N LEU A 275 0.28 -16.54 -6.21
CA LEU A 275 0.55 -16.46 -7.64
C LEU A 275 1.92 -17.04 -7.97
N TYR A 276 2.94 -16.66 -7.20
CA TYR A 276 4.30 -17.16 -7.39
C TYR A 276 4.37 -18.69 -7.34
N GLN A 277 3.72 -19.34 -6.38
CA GLN A 277 3.64 -20.80 -6.30
C GLN A 277 2.89 -21.43 -7.50
N GLN A 278 1.83 -20.77 -7.97
CA GLN A 278 1.12 -21.22 -9.17
C GLN A 278 2.02 -21.15 -10.41
N LEU A 279 2.80 -20.08 -10.54
CA LEU A 279 3.70 -19.87 -11.68
C LEU A 279 4.88 -20.84 -11.67
N LEU A 280 5.45 -21.15 -10.50
CA LEU A 280 6.55 -22.13 -10.38
C LEU A 280 6.13 -23.54 -10.83
N THR A 281 4.88 -23.92 -10.58
CA THR A 281 4.38 -25.28 -10.86
C THR A 281 3.52 -25.37 -12.14
N GLY A 282 3.16 -24.23 -12.72
CA GLY A 282 2.29 -24.16 -13.90
C GLY A 282 3.06 -24.17 -15.22
N ASP A 283 2.36 -24.60 -16.26
CA ASP A 283 2.86 -24.63 -17.65
C ASP A 283 2.51 -23.33 -18.37
N TYR A 284 3.06 -22.21 -17.87
CA TYR A 284 2.75 -20.88 -18.42
C TYR A 284 3.84 -20.38 -19.38
N TYR A 285 3.40 -19.95 -20.56
CA TYR A 285 4.18 -19.30 -21.59
C TYR A 285 4.47 -17.83 -21.24
N CYS A 286 3.43 -17.11 -20.78
CA CYS A 286 3.56 -15.75 -20.24
C CYS A 286 2.40 -15.40 -19.30
N THR A 287 2.54 -14.30 -18.58
CA THR A 287 1.44 -13.67 -17.84
C THR A 287 1.07 -12.33 -18.47
N ILE A 288 -0.20 -11.91 -18.31
CA ILE A 288 -0.70 -10.63 -18.79
C ILE A 288 -1.40 -9.90 -17.65
N SER A 289 -1.09 -8.63 -17.47
CA SER A 289 -1.76 -7.74 -16.50
C SER A 289 -1.76 -6.29 -16.99
N ILE A 290 -2.61 -5.44 -16.44
CA ILE A 290 -2.57 -4.00 -16.74
C ILE A 290 -1.34 -3.37 -16.09
N ASN A 291 -1.31 -3.37 -14.76
CA ASN A 291 -0.31 -2.69 -13.95
C ASN A 291 -0.26 -3.37 -12.58
N SER A 292 0.39 -4.51 -12.48
CA SER A 292 0.35 -5.35 -11.29
C SER A 292 1.71 -5.92 -10.92
N ASN A 293 2.01 -5.97 -9.64
CA ASN A 293 3.20 -6.67 -9.12
C ASN A 293 3.23 -8.16 -9.54
N SER A 294 2.11 -8.72 -10.03
CA SER A 294 2.08 -10.05 -10.64
C SER A 294 3.07 -10.23 -11.78
N ALA A 295 3.40 -9.16 -12.50
CA ALA A 295 4.43 -9.20 -13.54
C ALA A 295 5.82 -9.46 -12.96
N VAL A 296 6.14 -8.88 -11.78
CA VAL A 296 7.40 -9.17 -11.08
C VAL A 296 7.40 -10.60 -10.53
N GLU A 297 6.28 -11.09 -9.99
CA GLU A 297 6.14 -12.49 -9.57
C GLU A 297 6.38 -13.46 -10.75
N SER A 298 5.89 -13.10 -11.94
CA SER A 298 6.09 -13.85 -13.18
C SER A 298 7.56 -13.92 -13.56
N ILE A 299 8.22 -12.76 -13.66
CA ILE A 299 9.64 -12.67 -13.99
C ILE A 299 10.49 -13.46 -12.97
N TRP A 300 10.13 -13.39 -11.68
CA TRP A 300 10.81 -14.13 -10.62
C TRP A 300 10.69 -15.64 -10.78
N ALA A 301 9.57 -16.11 -11.34
CA ALA A 301 9.35 -17.52 -11.68
C ALA A 301 9.99 -17.93 -13.04
N GLY A 302 10.71 -17.03 -13.69
CA GLY A 302 11.32 -17.24 -15.01
C GLY A 302 10.31 -17.18 -16.17
N ILE A 303 9.11 -16.62 -15.95
CA ILE A 303 8.07 -16.51 -16.96
C ILE A 303 7.95 -15.06 -17.42
N PRO A 304 8.06 -14.75 -18.72
CA PRO A 304 7.88 -13.39 -19.20
C PRO A 304 6.48 -12.86 -18.93
N ALA A 305 6.38 -11.53 -18.79
CA ALA A 305 5.10 -10.87 -18.58
C ALA A 305 4.82 -9.86 -19.71
N ILE A 306 3.55 -9.64 -20.01
CA ILE A 306 3.08 -8.47 -20.78
C ILE A 306 2.33 -7.58 -19.80
N THR A 307 2.82 -6.36 -19.60
CA THR A 307 2.18 -5.38 -18.73
C THR A 307 1.72 -4.21 -19.60
N LEU A 308 0.40 -4.01 -19.68
CA LEU A 308 -0.21 -3.10 -20.68
C LEU A 308 -0.05 -1.62 -20.34
N ASP A 309 0.43 -1.29 -19.13
CA ASP A 309 0.76 0.06 -18.71
C ASP A 309 2.22 0.13 -18.23
N LYS A 310 2.68 1.34 -17.90
CA LYS A 310 4.03 1.63 -17.41
C LYS A 310 4.32 0.87 -16.10
N HIS A 311 5.34 0.02 -16.14
CA HIS A 311 5.70 -0.85 -15.02
C HIS A 311 7.18 -1.23 -15.04
N VAL A 312 7.76 -1.59 -13.89
CA VAL A 312 9.18 -2.03 -13.81
C VAL A 312 9.49 -3.27 -14.65
N SER A 313 8.50 -4.10 -14.97
CA SER A 313 8.68 -5.27 -15.82
C SER A 313 8.99 -4.92 -17.28
N ASN A 314 8.56 -3.76 -17.77
CA ASN A 314 8.70 -3.37 -19.18
C ASN A 314 10.16 -3.20 -19.61
N ALA A 315 11.10 -3.08 -18.66
CA ALA A 315 12.52 -3.07 -18.95
C ALA A 315 13.05 -4.42 -19.46
N VAL A 316 12.38 -5.55 -19.16
CA VAL A 316 12.84 -6.91 -19.50
C VAL A 316 11.77 -7.75 -20.19
N THR A 317 10.58 -7.19 -20.42
CA THR A 317 9.47 -7.89 -21.07
C THR A 317 8.72 -6.97 -22.03
N ARG A 318 7.69 -7.48 -22.70
CA ARG A 318 6.84 -6.72 -23.64
C ARG A 318 5.71 -5.97 -22.93
N ASN A 319 5.10 -5.02 -23.64
CA ASN A 319 3.98 -4.22 -23.15
C ASN A 319 2.79 -4.15 -24.13
N SER A 320 2.76 -5.02 -25.14
CA SER A 320 1.69 -5.07 -26.15
C SER A 320 1.23 -6.50 -26.39
N LEU A 321 -0.08 -6.72 -26.50
CA LEU A 321 -0.67 -8.03 -26.82
C LEU A 321 -0.26 -8.54 -28.22
N ALA A 322 -0.08 -7.65 -29.17
CA ALA A 322 0.39 -8.01 -30.51
C ALA A 322 1.78 -8.67 -30.53
N GLN A 323 2.54 -8.50 -29.45
CA GLN A 323 3.88 -9.09 -29.30
C GLN A 323 3.87 -10.45 -28.60
N ILE A 324 2.70 -11.09 -28.45
CA ILE A 324 2.55 -12.35 -27.73
C ILE A 324 3.41 -13.49 -28.29
N ASN A 325 3.65 -13.50 -29.60
CA ASN A 325 4.50 -14.49 -30.26
C ASN A 325 5.97 -14.05 -30.42
N ASP A 326 6.30 -12.83 -29.97
CA ASP A 326 7.65 -12.27 -29.97
C ASP A 326 7.99 -11.74 -28.57
N LEU A 327 7.99 -12.63 -27.59
CA LEU A 327 8.31 -12.26 -26.21
C LEU A 327 9.76 -11.84 -26.08
N TYR A 328 9.99 -10.80 -25.27
CA TYR A 328 11.34 -10.36 -24.94
C TYR A 328 11.79 -10.98 -23.62
N TYR A 329 12.99 -11.53 -23.63
CA TYR A 329 13.65 -12.17 -22.51
C TYR A 329 14.87 -11.32 -22.12
N GLY A 330 14.62 -10.18 -21.50
CA GLY A 330 15.65 -9.20 -21.19
C GLY A 330 16.68 -9.65 -20.16
N PRO A 331 17.75 -8.88 -19.96
CA PRO A 331 18.84 -9.22 -19.04
C PRO A 331 18.41 -9.07 -17.59
N LEU A 332 18.14 -10.21 -16.90
CA LEU A 332 17.63 -10.23 -15.53
C LEU A 332 18.60 -9.60 -14.52
N GLY A 333 19.91 -9.72 -14.73
CA GLY A 333 20.91 -9.16 -13.81
C GLY A 333 20.84 -7.63 -13.74
N ASP A 334 20.80 -6.96 -14.89
CA ASP A 334 20.71 -5.50 -14.99
C ASP A 334 19.37 -5.00 -14.47
N TRP A 335 18.29 -5.72 -14.83
CA TRP A 335 16.96 -5.42 -14.32
C TRP A 335 16.89 -5.54 -12.79
N LEU A 336 17.46 -6.58 -12.21
CA LEU A 336 17.45 -6.79 -10.77
C LEU A 336 18.28 -5.71 -10.06
N ALA A 337 19.42 -5.32 -10.60
CA ALA A 337 20.20 -4.21 -10.09
C ALA A 337 19.34 -2.94 -10.05
N TRP A 338 18.69 -2.61 -11.17
CA TRP A 338 17.77 -1.45 -11.23
C TRP A 338 16.55 -1.61 -10.29
N LEU A 339 15.90 -2.77 -10.24
CA LEU A 339 14.77 -3.03 -9.34
C LEU A 339 15.12 -2.78 -7.88
N SER A 340 16.37 -3.04 -7.48
CA SER A 340 16.86 -2.77 -6.12
C SER A 340 16.85 -1.29 -5.74
N TYR A 341 16.78 -0.39 -6.72
CA TYR A 341 16.64 1.06 -6.56
C TYR A 341 15.18 1.54 -6.70
N CYS A 342 14.26 0.64 -7.01
CA CYS A 342 12.83 0.94 -7.17
C CYS A 342 11.98 0.56 -5.95
N GLN A 343 12.60 -0.01 -4.92
CA GLN A 343 11.93 -0.34 -3.68
C GLN A 343 12.85 -0.13 -2.48
N PHE A 344 12.23 0.18 -1.33
CA PHE A 344 12.91 0.64 -0.14
C PHE A 344 12.38 -0.07 1.09
N THR A 345 13.21 -0.28 2.09
CA THR A 345 12.79 -0.71 3.41
C THR A 345 12.09 0.44 4.14
N PHE A 346 11.41 0.12 5.24
CA PHE A 346 10.83 1.13 6.10
C PHE A 346 11.89 2.10 6.62
N ASP A 347 13.05 1.59 7.05
CA ASP A 347 14.13 2.42 7.58
C ASP A 347 14.70 3.38 6.53
N GLU A 348 14.89 2.94 5.29
CA GLU A 348 15.34 3.79 4.18
C GLU A 348 14.34 4.90 3.82
N LEU A 349 13.05 4.68 4.06
CA LEU A 349 12.04 5.74 3.93
C LEU A 349 12.11 6.73 5.09
N MET A 350 12.36 6.23 6.30
CA MET A 350 12.40 7.07 7.51
C MET A 350 13.65 7.94 7.60
N ASP A 351 14.81 7.45 7.16
CA ASP A 351 16.10 8.15 7.26
C ASP A 351 16.43 9.05 6.04
N GLY A 352 15.56 9.05 5.01
CA GLY A 352 15.72 9.84 3.78
C GLY A 352 16.55 9.18 2.68
N THR A 353 17.10 7.99 2.90
CA THR A 353 17.86 7.24 1.90
C THR A 353 17.05 7.02 0.63
N ALA A 354 15.78 6.64 0.77
CA ALA A 354 14.86 6.44 -0.35
C ALA A 354 14.71 7.71 -1.21
N LEU A 355 14.48 8.85 -0.58
CA LEU A 355 14.31 10.11 -1.30
C LEU A 355 15.60 10.57 -2.00
N ASN A 356 16.77 10.36 -1.38
CA ASN A 356 18.05 10.66 -2.00
C ASN A 356 18.31 9.79 -3.24
N ILE A 357 17.95 8.51 -3.17
CA ILE A 357 18.03 7.59 -4.31
C ILE A 357 17.10 8.06 -5.44
N ILE A 358 15.85 8.39 -5.11
CA ILE A 358 14.87 8.86 -6.11
C ILE A 358 15.37 10.14 -6.78
N LYS A 359 15.80 11.13 -6.02
CA LYS A 359 16.35 12.39 -6.57
C LYS A 359 17.56 12.18 -7.45
N LYS A 360 18.38 11.17 -7.16
CA LYS A 360 19.60 10.90 -7.92
C LYS A 360 19.35 10.13 -9.23
N TYR A 361 18.39 9.24 -9.25
CA TYR A 361 18.26 8.23 -10.30
C TYR A 361 16.90 8.22 -11.01
N HIS A 362 15.87 8.82 -10.45
CA HIS A 362 14.49 8.71 -10.97
C HIS A 362 13.79 10.05 -11.24
N VAL A 363 14.41 11.18 -10.93
CA VAL A 363 13.85 12.53 -11.16
C VAL A 363 14.77 13.33 -12.11
#